data_0b76028a0e21f0529265c2dc9d4ea55d
#
_entry.id   0b76028a0e21f0529265c2dc9d4ea55d
#
_cell.length_a   1.000
_cell.length_b   1.000
_cell.length_c   1.000
_cell.angle_alpha   90.00
_cell.angle_beta   90.00
_cell.angle_gamma   90.00
#
_symmetry.space_group_name_H-M   'P 1'
#
loop_
_entity.id
_entity.type
_entity.pdbx_description
1 polymer ?
#
loop_
_entity_poly.entity_id
_entity_poly.type
_entity_poly.pdbx_seq_one_letter_code
_entity_poly.pdbx_strand_id
1 'polypeptide(L)' 'MEAYKDIVNIDTELLSGQPVFTGTRVPIESLFMHLEKGISLDEFLFDFPSVSKEHAIAVLEIAGKIVSSKNIEHIYETTT' A
#
# COMPACT_ATOMS: atom_id res chain seq x y z
N MET A 1 11.49 2.10 11.27
CA MET A 1 10.23 2.04 10.53
C MET A 1 9.13 1.23 11.23
N GLU A 2 9.03 1.47 12.52
CA GLU A 2 8.00 0.80 13.28
C GLU A 2 6.60 1.26 12.93
N ALA A 3 6.50 2.49 12.41
CA ALA A 3 5.20 3.06 12.04
C ALA A 3 4.46 2.26 10.98
N TYR A 4 5.17 1.56 10.11
CA TYR A 4 4.48 0.82 9.05
C TYR A 4 3.64 -0.34 9.62
N LYS A 5 3.99 -0.85 10.79
CA LYS A 5 3.23 -1.94 11.42
C LYS A 5 1.84 -1.50 11.84
N ASP A 6 1.66 -0.20 12.06
CA ASP A 6 0.36 0.35 12.40
C ASP A 6 -0.48 0.62 11.15
N ILE A 7 0.14 0.55 9.99
CA ILE A 7 -0.49 0.88 8.71
C ILE A 7 -0.77 -0.37 7.89
N VAL A 8 0.17 -1.30 7.87
CA VAL A 8 0.09 -2.52 7.07
C VAL A 8 0.07 -3.74 7.97
N ASN A 9 -0.88 -4.63 7.72
CA ASN A 9 -1.00 -5.89 8.45
C ASN A 9 -0.86 -7.06 7.48
N ILE A 10 -0.07 -8.04 7.87
CA ILE A 10 0.09 -9.28 7.10
C ILE A 10 -0.30 -10.43 8.02
N ASP A 11 -1.39 -11.09 7.67
CA ASP A 11 -1.92 -12.21 8.44
C ASP A 11 -2.09 -13.37 7.48
N THR A 12 -1.38 -14.47 7.73
CA THR A 12 -1.39 -15.63 6.84
C THR A 12 -2.77 -16.25 6.71
N GLU A 13 -3.66 -16.01 7.65
CA GLU A 13 -5.02 -16.52 7.59
C GLU A 13 -5.99 -15.55 6.91
N LEU A 14 -5.53 -14.34 6.62
CA LEU A 14 -6.32 -13.32 5.98
C LEU A 14 -5.81 -13.09 4.57
N LEU A 15 -6.66 -13.34 3.57
CA LEU A 15 -6.33 -13.13 2.16
C LEU A 15 -5.01 -13.81 1.76
N SER A 16 -4.76 -15.00 2.31
CA SER A 16 -3.57 -15.78 2.01
C SER A 16 -2.26 -15.05 2.32
N GLY A 17 -2.27 -14.20 3.34
CA GLY A 17 -1.09 -13.47 3.76
C GLY A 17 -0.82 -12.21 2.96
N GLN A 18 -1.75 -11.79 2.12
CA GLN A 18 -1.61 -10.56 1.35
C GLN A 18 -1.64 -9.35 2.30
N PRO A 19 -0.74 -8.36 2.12
CA PRO A 19 -0.77 -7.17 2.99
C PRO A 19 -2.07 -6.40 2.85
N VAL A 20 -2.64 -6.01 3.98
CA VAL A 20 -3.86 -5.20 4.02
C VAL A 20 -3.62 -3.97 4.88
N PHE A 21 -4.48 -2.97 4.71
CA PHE A 21 -4.48 -1.82 5.62
C PHE A 21 -4.89 -2.30 7.01
N THR A 22 -4.16 -1.88 8.03
CA THR A 22 -4.42 -2.30 9.41
C THR A 22 -5.87 -2.00 9.80
N GLY A 23 -6.51 -2.97 10.44
CA GLY A 23 -7.90 -2.83 10.86
C GLY A 23 -8.92 -3.03 9.76
N THR A 24 -8.48 -3.41 8.57
CA THR A 24 -9.38 -3.61 7.43
C THR A 24 -9.07 -4.94 6.75
N ARG A 25 -9.90 -5.29 5.75
CA ARG A 25 -9.63 -6.40 4.85
C ARG A 25 -9.25 -5.89 3.46
N VAL A 26 -8.94 -4.61 3.35
CA VAL A 26 -8.61 -3.99 2.05
C VAL A 26 -7.14 -4.20 1.74
N PRO A 27 -6.83 -4.93 0.66
CA PRO A 27 -5.42 -5.13 0.29
C PRO A 27 -4.74 -3.82 -0.06
N ILE A 28 -3.48 -3.69 0.34
CA ILE A 28 -2.67 -2.53 -0.03
C ILE A 28 -2.63 -2.39 -1.56
N GLU A 29 -2.54 -3.53 -2.26
CA GLU A 29 -2.51 -3.56 -3.72
C GLU A 29 -3.69 -2.81 -4.35
N SER A 30 -4.86 -2.84 -3.71
CA SER A 30 -6.05 -2.17 -4.25
C SER A 30 -5.86 -0.67 -4.44
N LEU A 31 -5.10 -0.04 -3.55
CA LEU A 31 -4.80 1.39 -3.69
C LEU A 31 -4.02 1.64 -4.97
N PHE A 32 -2.97 0.86 -5.19
CA PHE A 32 -2.12 1.05 -6.37
C PHE A 32 -2.86 0.73 -7.66
N MET A 33 -3.68 -0.32 -7.65
CA MET A 33 -4.48 -0.67 -8.83
C MET A 33 -5.42 0.45 -9.22
N HIS A 34 -6.04 1.11 -8.24
CA HIS A 34 -6.92 2.24 -8.52
C HIS A 34 -6.15 3.41 -9.12
N LEU A 35 -5.03 3.76 -8.50
CA LEU A 35 -4.22 4.87 -8.98
C LEU A 35 -3.66 4.61 -10.38
N GLU A 36 -3.26 3.37 -10.66
CA GLU A 36 -2.76 2.98 -11.99
C GLU A 36 -3.81 3.17 -13.07
N LYS A 37 -5.06 3.04 -12.72
CA LYS A 37 -6.17 3.23 -13.66
C LYS A 37 -6.63 4.68 -13.77
N GLY A 38 -5.95 5.59 -13.05
CA GLY A 38 -6.31 7.00 -13.05
C GLY A 38 -7.43 7.36 -12.09
N ILE A 39 -7.80 6.43 -11.21
CA ILE A 39 -8.81 6.69 -10.20
C ILE A 39 -8.14 7.47 -9.07
N SER A 40 -8.76 8.56 -8.63
CA SER A 40 -8.15 9.42 -7.62
C SER A 40 -8.13 8.76 -6.25
N LEU A 41 -7.23 9.26 -5.40
CA LEU A 41 -7.16 8.82 -4.02
C LEU A 41 -8.49 9.04 -3.31
N ASP A 42 -9.13 10.19 -3.54
CA ASP A 42 -10.41 10.49 -2.90
C ASP A 42 -11.50 9.49 -3.32
N GLU A 43 -11.51 9.09 -4.58
CA GLU A 43 -12.46 8.08 -5.06
C GLU A 43 -12.20 6.72 -4.42
N PHE A 44 -10.91 6.36 -4.30
CA PHE A 44 -10.53 5.13 -3.62
C PHE A 44 -11.04 5.13 -2.17
N LEU A 45 -10.82 6.23 -1.46
CA LEU A 45 -11.25 6.33 -0.06
C LEU A 45 -12.77 6.32 0.07
N PHE A 46 -13.47 6.84 -0.92
CA PHE A 46 -14.93 6.80 -0.94
C PHE A 46 -15.42 5.35 -1.07
N ASP A 47 -14.75 4.57 -1.94
CA ASP A 47 -15.13 3.18 -2.18
C ASP A 47 -14.72 2.26 -1.02
N PHE A 48 -13.67 2.62 -0.29
CA PHE A 48 -13.17 1.83 0.82
C PHE A 48 -13.12 2.67 2.10
N PRO A 49 -14.29 2.99 2.67
CA PRO A 49 -14.35 3.91 3.82
C PRO A 49 -13.67 3.38 5.09
N SER A 50 -13.34 2.09 5.14
CA SER A 50 -12.59 1.55 6.28
C SER A 50 -11.12 1.95 6.26
N VAL A 51 -10.62 2.44 5.13
CA VAL A 51 -9.24 2.88 4.99
C VAL A 51 -9.17 4.38 5.30
N SER A 52 -8.31 4.77 6.24
CA SER A 52 -8.14 6.19 6.53
C SER A 52 -7.25 6.85 5.48
N LYS A 53 -7.49 8.14 5.24
CA LYS A 53 -6.66 8.90 4.31
C LYS A 53 -5.20 8.92 4.77
N GLU A 54 -4.99 9.04 6.08
CA GLU A 54 -3.65 9.06 6.66
C GLU A 54 -2.89 7.77 6.36
N HIS A 55 -3.55 6.63 6.49
CA HIS A 55 -2.90 5.34 6.19
C HIS A 55 -2.60 5.20 4.71
N ALA A 56 -3.53 5.64 3.84
CA ALA A 56 -3.31 5.57 2.40
C ALA A 56 -2.12 6.43 1.99
N ILE A 57 -2.03 7.66 2.51
CA ILE A 57 -0.92 8.55 2.22
C ILE A 57 0.39 7.97 2.74
N ALA A 58 0.37 7.39 3.95
CA ALA A 58 1.56 6.78 4.52
C ALA A 58 2.10 5.65 3.65
N VAL A 59 1.20 4.83 3.10
CA VAL A 59 1.60 3.75 2.18
C VAL A 59 2.27 4.33 0.94
N LEU A 60 1.70 5.41 0.38
CA LEU A 60 2.28 6.05 -0.78
C LEU A 60 3.67 6.62 -0.48
N GLU A 61 3.84 7.19 0.70
CA GLU A 61 5.14 7.71 1.12
C GLU A 61 6.18 6.60 1.26
N ILE A 62 5.79 5.48 1.85
CA ILE A 62 6.68 4.34 2.00
C ILE A 62 7.10 3.82 0.63
N ALA A 63 6.13 3.62 -0.25
CA ALA A 63 6.40 3.15 -1.61
C ALA A 63 7.31 4.12 -2.36
N GLY A 64 7.04 5.42 -2.23
CA GLY A 64 7.86 6.45 -2.87
C GLY A 64 9.30 6.42 -2.40
N LYS A 65 9.51 6.22 -1.11
CA LYS A 65 10.88 6.14 -0.56
C LYS A 65 11.62 4.93 -1.10
N ILE A 66 10.94 3.79 -1.19
CA ILE A 66 11.56 2.58 -1.72
C ILE A 66 11.95 2.75 -3.18
N VAL A 67 11.02 3.24 -3.99
CA VAL A 67 11.23 3.41 -5.43
C VAL A 67 12.27 4.47 -5.74
N SER A 68 12.40 5.46 -4.86
CA SER A 68 13.33 6.58 -5.04
C SER A 68 14.68 6.36 -4.37
N SER A 69 14.87 5.23 -3.67
CA SER A 69 16.11 5.00 -2.94
C SER A 69 17.26 4.68 -3.90
N LYS A 70 18.48 4.94 -3.44
CA LYS A 70 19.68 4.64 -4.22
C LYS A 70 19.88 3.14 -4.41
N ASN A 71 19.23 2.34 -3.58
CA ASN A 71 19.37 0.89 -3.64
C ASN A 71 18.33 0.23 -4.53
N ILE A 72 17.48 1.03 -5.17
CA ILE A 72 16.40 0.50 -6.00
C ILE A 72 16.89 -0.25 -7.22
N GLU A 73 18.13 -0.02 -7.65
CA GLU A 73 18.71 -0.74 -8.79
C GLU A 73 18.55 -2.23 -8.66
N HIS A 74 18.74 -2.73 -7.45
CA HIS A 74 18.63 -4.16 -7.18
C HIS A 74 17.22 -4.68 -7.49
N ILE A 75 16.22 -3.88 -7.17
CA ILE A 75 14.83 -4.23 -7.43
C ILE A 75 14.54 -4.17 -8.93
N TYR A 76 15.02 -3.14 -9.61
CA TYR A 76 14.82 -3.00 -11.05
C TYR A 76 15.46 -4.14 -11.82
N GLU A 77 16.62 -4.59 -11.39
CA GLU A 77 17.30 -5.70 -12.04
C GLU A 77 16.50 -6.99 -11.94
N THR A 78 15.76 -7.17 -10.87
CA THR A 78 14.99 -8.39 -10.68
C THR A 78 13.63 -8.34 -11.35
N THR A 79 13.15 -7.16 -11.70
CA THR A 79 11.82 -7.00 -12.29
C THR A 79 11.85 -6.85 -13.81
N THR A 80 13.00 -6.61 -14.39
CA THR A 80 13.13 -6.52 -15.83
C THR A 80 13.49 -7.86 -16.43
#